data_25bddc7135872eb37235786e3497346e
#
_entry.id   25bddc7135872eb37235786e3497346e
#
_cell.length_a   1.000
_cell.length_b   1.000
_cell.length_c   1.000
_cell.angle_alpha   90.00
_cell.angle_beta   90.00
_cell.angle_gamma   90.00
#
_symmetry.space_group_name_H-M   'P 1'
#
loop_
_entity.id
_entity.type
_entity.pdbx_description
1 polymer ?
#
loop_
_entity_poly.entity_id
_entity_poly.type
_entity_poly.pdbx_seq_one_letter_code
_entity_poly.pdbx_strand_id
1 'polypeptide(L)'
;MHRDELRTFLDTLLDAAVERRADAIVVHHGWFWKSDDPVVVGHRRKRLATVLANEINLFGYHLPLDAHAELGNNAQLAKRLGWTVAGRFADQDIGFVGAPAKPTTAGGLADAIAAGLGRVPLLIGERDRPVRRIAWCSGGAQDYFEQAVATGADAYVSGEISERTVHLARETGVAYFAAGHHATERFGIMALAERLAQQGLECEYVEIDNPV
;
A
#
# COMPACT_ATOMS: atom_id res chain seq x y z
N MET A 1 -10.08 6.12 -2.47
CA MET A 1 -9.88 5.63 -3.85
C MET A 1 -11.23 5.41 -4.50
N HIS A 2 -11.47 6.02 -5.65
CA HIS A 2 -12.73 5.87 -6.37
C HIS A 2 -12.82 4.45 -6.94
N ARG A 3 -14.00 3.79 -6.85
CA ARG A 3 -14.23 2.43 -7.38
C ARG A 3 -13.87 2.26 -8.86
N ASP A 4 -13.82 3.34 -9.61
CA ASP A 4 -13.53 3.34 -11.05
C ASP A 4 -12.04 3.24 -11.38
N GLU A 5 -11.15 3.70 -10.50
CA GLU A 5 -9.69 3.65 -10.69
C GLU A 5 -9.14 2.24 -10.55
N LEU A 6 -9.62 1.47 -9.56
CA LEU A 6 -9.33 0.02 -9.47
C LEU A 6 -9.76 -0.77 -10.70
N ARG A 7 -10.71 -0.25 -11.47
CA ARG A 7 -11.30 -0.92 -12.63
C ARG A 7 -10.40 -0.90 -13.86
N THR A 8 -9.74 0.22 -14.15
CA THR A 8 -8.83 0.34 -15.30
C THR A 8 -7.57 -0.48 -15.08
N PHE A 9 -7.01 -0.43 -13.88
CA PHE A 9 -5.84 -1.21 -13.47
C PHE A 9 -6.03 -2.72 -13.70
N LEU A 10 -7.17 -3.27 -13.28
CA LEU A 10 -7.43 -4.70 -13.39
C LEU A 10 -7.66 -5.17 -14.84
N ASP A 11 -8.24 -4.36 -15.71
CA ASP A 11 -8.41 -4.74 -17.13
C ASP A 11 -7.04 -4.84 -17.82
N THR A 12 -6.13 -3.89 -17.59
CA THR A 12 -4.76 -3.93 -18.11
C THR A 12 -3.96 -5.12 -17.57
N LEU A 13 -4.12 -5.46 -16.28
CA LEU A 13 -3.50 -6.65 -15.70
C LEU A 13 -4.01 -7.95 -16.32
N LEU A 14 -5.31 -8.03 -16.60
CA LEU A 14 -5.90 -9.20 -17.26
C LEU A 14 -5.39 -9.37 -18.68
N ASP A 15 -5.32 -8.30 -19.45
CA ASP A 15 -4.76 -8.34 -20.81
C ASP A 15 -3.30 -8.82 -20.77
N ALA A 16 -2.49 -8.30 -19.83
CA ALA A 16 -1.12 -8.74 -19.64
C ALA A 16 -1.01 -10.23 -19.25
N ALA A 17 -1.91 -10.72 -18.39
CA ALA A 17 -1.93 -12.12 -17.98
C ALA A 17 -2.32 -13.07 -19.13
N VAL A 18 -3.29 -12.68 -19.94
CA VAL A 18 -3.70 -13.44 -21.15
C VAL A 18 -2.56 -13.51 -22.17
N GLU A 19 -1.90 -12.38 -22.45
CA GLU A 19 -0.74 -12.32 -23.35
C GLU A 19 0.39 -13.24 -22.90
N ARG A 20 0.64 -13.33 -21.60
CA ARG A 20 1.68 -14.16 -20.97
C ARG A 20 1.25 -15.59 -20.73
N ARG A 21 -0.01 -15.93 -21.03
CA ARG A 21 -0.61 -17.25 -20.75
C ARG A 21 -0.45 -17.67 -19.28
N ALA A 22 -0.68 -16.74 -18.38
CA ALA A 22 -0.56 -17.00 -16.95
C ALA A 22 -1.66 -17.95 -16.46
N ASP A 23 -1.31 -18.95 -15.66
CA ASP A 23 -2.25 -19.87 -15.01
C ASP A 23 -2.97 -19.19 -13.82
N ALA A 24 -2.34 -18.17 -13.24
CA ALA A 24 -2.86 -17.46 -12.09
C ALA A 24 -2.42 -15.99 -12.03
N ILE A 25 -3.26 -15.18 -11.41
CA ILE A 25 -2.97 -13.79 -11.05
C ILE A 25 -3.06 -13.67 -9.53
N VAL A 26 -2.05 -13.07 -8.92
CA VAL A 26 -2.06 -12.73 -7.49
C VAL A 26 -2.06 -11.22 -7.34
N VAL A 27 -3.07 -10.69 -6.64
CA VAL A 27 -3.27 -9.26 -6.43
C VAL A 27 -3.46 -8.93 -4.95
N HIS A 28 -3.17 -7.69 -4.59
CA HIS A 28 -3.50 -7.18 -3.25
C HIS A 28 -5.01 -6.90 -3.13
N HIS A 29 -5.59 -6.18 -4.07
CA HIS A 29 -7.04 -5.90 -4.12
C HIS A 29 -7.77 -6.86 -5.06
N GLY A 30 -8.69 -7.65 -4.50
CA GLY A 30 -9.54 -8.56 -5.26
C GLY A 30 -10.77 -7.88 -5.88
N TRP A 31 -11.67 -8.70 -6.43
CA TRP A 31 -12.87 -8.21 -7.15
C TRP A 31 -14.16 -8.29 -6.36
N PHE A 32 -14.21 -9.10 -5.33
CA PHE A 32 -15.41 -9.38 -4.56
C PHE A 32 -15.29 -8.79 -3.17
N TRP A 33 -15.94 -7.65 -2.96
CA TRP A 33 -16.00 -6.99 -1.66
C TRP A 33 -17.38 -7.22 -1.03
N LYS A 34 -17.41 -7.32 0.30
CA LYS A 34 -18.64 -7.57 1.05
C LYS A 34 -19.78 -6.58 0.73
N SER A 35 -19.43 -5.34 0.37
CA SER A 35 -20.36 -4.27 0.04
C SER A 35 -20.68 -4.15 -1.44
N ASP A 36 -20.19 -5.03 -2.29
CA ASP A 36 -20.42 -4.97 -3.72
C ASP A 36 -21.83 -5.42 -4.10
N ASP A 37 -22.41 -4.81 -5.16
CA ASP A 37 -23.61 -5.30 -5.79
C ASP A 37 -23.33 -6.71 -6.35
N PRO A 38 -24.15 -7.73 -6.02
CA PRO A 38 -23.97 -9.07 -6.54
C PRO A 38 -24.23 -9.21 -8.04
N VAL A 39 -24.85 -8.22 -8.67
CA VAL A 39 -25.18 -8.25 -10.10
C VAL A 39 -23.92 -8.15 -10.96
N VAL A 40 -23.72 -9.16 -11.82
CA VAL A 40 -22.53 -9.27 -12.69
C VAL A 40 -22.82 -8.72 -14.07
N VAL A 41 -22.60 -7.43 -14.26
CA VAL A 41 -22.80 -6.69 -15.52
C VAL A 41 -21.60 -5.80 -15.85
N GLY A 42 -21.58 -5.22 -17.04
CA GLY A 42 -20.58 -4.23 -17.46
C GLY A 42 -19.13 -4.77 -17.34
N HIS A 43 -18.26 -3.98 -16.76
CA HIS A 43 -16.83 -4.33 -16.56
C HIS A 43 -16.65 -5.59 -15.71
N ARG A 44 -17.46 -5.84 -14.68
CA ARG A 44 -17.39 -7.06 -13.85
C ARG A 44 -17.63 -8.31 -14.69
N ARG A 45 -18.67 -8.28 -15.56
CA ARG A 45 -18.95 -9.37 -16.51
C ARG A 45 -17.77 -9.58 -17.46
N LYS A 46 -17.21 -8.50 -18.04
CA LYS A 46 -16.05 -8.59 -18.94
C LYS A 46 -14.87 -9.28 -18.26
N ARG A 47 -14.49 -8.85 -17.06
CA ARG A 47 -13.37 -9.42 -16.29
C ARG A 47 -13.57 -10.89 -15.98
N LEU A 48 -14.74 -11.27 -15.44
CA LEU A 48 -15.06 -12.66 -15.17
C LEU A 48 -15.03 -13.52 -16.44
N ALA A 49 -15.60 -13.03 -17.53
CA ALA A 49 -15.54 -13.73 -18.81
C ALA A 49 -14.11 -13.95 -19.28
N THR A 50 -13.22 -12.95 -19.12
CA THR A 50 -11.81 -13.07 -19.52
C THR A 50 -11.09 -14.15 -18.70
N VAL A 51 -11.18 -14.14 -17.38
CA VAL A 51 -10.48 -15.15 -16.55
C VAL A 51 -11.03 -16.54 -16.76
N LEU A 52 -12.36 -16.70 -16.87
CA LEU A 52 -13.00 -17.99 -17.11
C LEU A 52 -12.67 -18.57 -18.50
N ALA A 53 -12.68 -17.74 -19.53
CA ALA A 53 -12.38 -18.18 -20.90
C ALA A 53 -10.90 -18.58 -21.08
N ASN A 54 -9.99 -18.05 -20.26
CA ASN A 54 -8.56 -18.35 -20.29
C ASN A 54 -8.10 -19.25 -19.14
N GLU A 55 -9.04 -19.81 -18.36
CA GLU A 55 -8.78 -20.71 -17.21
C GLU A 55 -7.81 -20.12 -16.18
N ILE A 56 -7.80 -18.77 -16.03
CA ILE A 56 -6.91 -18.04 -15.11
C ILE A 56 -7.51 -18.02 -13.70
N ASN A 57 -6.74 -18.43 -12.70
CA ASN A 57 -7.09 -18.30 -11.29
C ASN A 57 -6.74 -16.91 -10.77
N LEU A 58 -7.61 -16.30 -9.95
CA LEU A 58 -7.36 -15.00 -9.31
C LEU A 58 -7.32 -15.15 -7.79
N PHE A 59 -6.20 -14.76 -7.19
CA PHE A 59 -5.98 -14.74 -5.75
C PHE A 59 -5.83 -13.30 -5.27
N GLY A 60 -6.66 -12.88 -4.30
CA GLY A 60 -6.58 -11.56 -3.66
C GLY A 60 -6.19 -11.69 -2.20
N TYR A 61 -5.03 -11.13 -1.81
CA TYR A 61 -4.58 -11.08 -0.42
C TYR A 61 -4.52 -9.62 0.04
N HIS A 62 -5.59 -9.16 0.72
CA HIS A 62 -5.72 -7.79 1.22
C HIS A 62 -5.02 -7.62 2.58
N LEU A 63 -5.74 -7.33 3.65
CA LEU A 63 -5.18 -7.05 4.98
C LEU A 63 -4.15 -8.11 5.49
N PRO A 64 -4.29 -9.41 5.20
CA PRO A 64 -3.23 -10.36 5.57
C PRO A 64 -1.87 -10.04 4.95
N LEU A 65 -1.85 -9.48 3.73
CA LEU A 65 -0.61 -9.06 3.09
C LEU A 65 -0.09 -7.73 3.64
N ASP A 66 -0.96 -6.83 4.14
CA ASP A 66 -0.50 -5.62 4.84
C ASP A 66 0.14 -5.95 6.19
N ALA A 67 -0.47 -6.88 6.93
CA ALA A 67 -0.07 -7.25 8.29
C ALA A 67 1.11 -8.22 8.35
N HIS A 68 1.46 -8.94 7.27
CA HIS A 68 2.49 -9.97 7.30
C HIS A 68 3.86 -9.40 7.69
N ALA A 69 4.50 -10.02 8.70
CA ALA A 69 5.68 -9.48 9.35
C ALA A 69 6.92 -9.39 8.45
N GLU A 70 7.00 -10.19 7.38
CA GLU A 70 8.15 -10.24 6.48
C GLU A 70 7.79 -9.81 5.06
N LEU A 71 6.73 -10.39 4.48
CA LEU A 71 6.34 -10.17 3.09
C LEU A 71 5.34 -9.01 2.92
N GLY A 72 4.76 -8.54 4.02
CA GLY A 72 3.69 -7.55 4.01
C GLY A 72 4.11 -6.18 3.50
N ASN A 73 3.16 -5.42 2.97
CA ASN A 73 3.40 -4.06 2.45
C ASN A 73 4.11 -3.19 3.47
N ASN A 74 3.64 -3.18 4.73
CA ASN A 74 4.24 -2.37 5.79
C ASN A 74 5.66 -2.82 6.16
N ALA A 75 5.93 -4.13 6.18
CA ALA A 75 7.26 -4.66 6.44
C ALA A 75 8.23 -4.34 5.28
N GLN A 76 7.77 -4.46 4.06
CA GLN A 76 8.56 -4.16 2.86
C GLN A 76 8.83 -2.65 2.70
N LEU A 77 7.89 -1.78 3.11
CA LEU A 77 8.13 -0.34 3.21
C LEU A 77 9.26 -0.04 4.18
N ALA A 78 9.23 -0.64 5.38
CA ALA A 78 10.30 -0.47 6.35
C ALA A 78 11.66 -0.90 5.79
N LYS A 79 11.73 -2.07 5.16
CA LYS A 79 12.95 -2.58 4.53
C LYS A 79 13.46 -1.64 3.43
N ARG A 80 12.57 -1.18 2.56
CA ARG A 80 12.93 -0.32 1.42
C ARG A 80 13.40 1.07 1.85
N LEU A 81 12.78 1.63 2.87
CA LEU A 81 13.09 2.98 3.38
C LEU A 81 14.12 2.97 4.52
N GLY A 82 14.63 1.79 4.90
CA GLY A 82 15.62 1.63 5.94
C GLY A 82 15.07 1.92 7.33
N TRP A 83 13.78 1.73 7.58
CA TRP A 83 13.16 1.95 8.88
C TRP A 83 13.30 0.74 9.80
N THR A 84 13.48 0.99 11.08
CA THR A 84 13.43 -0.07 12.11
C THR A 84 11.99 -0.24 12.59
N VAL A 85 11.60 -1.48 12.89
CA VAL A 85 10.29 -1.79 13.46
C VAL A 85 10.45 -1.99 14.97
N ALA A 86 9.69 -1.24 15.77
CA ALA A 86 9.68 -1.31 17.23
C ALA A 86 8.37 -1.83 17.82
N GLY A 87 7.28 -1.86 17.02
CA GLY A 87 5.97 -2.31 17.47
C GLY A 87 4.90 -2.20 16.40
N ARG A 88 3.68 -2.45 16.82
CA ARG A 88 2.48 -2.41 15.99
C ARG A 88 1.41 -1.57 16.65
N PHE A 89 0.42 -1.11 15.86
CA PHE A 89 -0.75 -0.37 16.36
C PHE A 89 -1.93 -0.57 15.39
N ALA A 90 -3.06 0.03 15.71
CA ALA A 90 -4.35 -0.08 15.01
C ALA A 90 -4.98 -1.47 15.06
N ASP A 91 -6.17 -1.58 14.50
CA ASP A 91 -6.94 -2.82 14.48
C ASP A 91 -6.14 -3.94 13.80
N GLN A 92 -6.19 -5.14 14.39
CA GLN A 92 -5.46 -6.32 13.89
C GLN A 92 -3.93 -6.11 13.78
N ASP A 93 -3.37 -5.15 14.51
CA ASP A 93 -1.94 -4.83 14.49
C ASP A 93 -1.41 -4.52 13.07
N ILE A 94 -2.25 -3.88 12.22
CA ILE A 94 -1.93 -3.63 10.82
C ILE A 94 -0.91 -2.50 10.66
N GLY A 95 -0.96 -1.48 11.53
CA GLY A 95 -0.03 -0.36 11.54
C GLY A 95 1.30 -0.71 12.21
N PHE A 96 2.37 -0.12 11.74
CA PHE A 96 3.72 -0.31 12.26
C PHE A 96 4.23 0.97 12.91
N VAL A 97 5.08 0.82 13.93
CA VAL A 97 5.76 1.93 14.58
C VAL A 97 7.23 1.62 14.75
N GLY A 98 8.07 2.63 14.60
CA GLY A 98 9.52 2.46 14.69
C GLY A 98 10.28 3.78 14.54
N ALA A 99 11.42 3.72 13.87
CA ALA A 99 12.28 4.88 13.65
C ALA A 99 12.91 4.87 12.25
N PRO A 100 13.25 6.04 11.69
CA PRO A 100 14.09 6.12 10.52
C PRO A 100 15.50 5.60 10.86
N ALA A 101 16.24 5.11 9.85
CA ALA A 101 17.58 4.57 10.04
C ALA A 101 18.57 5.54 10.73
N LYS A 102 18.34 6.84 10.54
CA LYS A 102 19.08 7.93 11.17
C LYS A 102 18.11 9.04 11.56
N PRO A 103 18.38 9.79 12.64
CA PRO A 103 17.60 10.99 12.95
C PRO A 103 17.52 11.92 11.74
N THR A 104 16.32 12.39 11.43
CA THR A 104 16.06 13.22 10.26
C THR A 104 15.06 14.32 10.59
N THR A 105 14.69 15.13 9.61
CA THR A 105 13.57 16.07 9.68
C THR A 105 12.40 15.56 8.83
N ALA A 106 11.24 16.17 8.96
CA ALA A 106 10.09 15.84 8.12
C ALA A 106 10.41 16.06 6.63
N GLY A 107 11.17 17.10 6.29
CA GLY A 107 11.67 17.33 4.94
C GLY A 107 12.60 16.21 4.46
N GLY A 108 13.57 15.83 5.28
CA GLY A 108 14.48 14.72 4.95
C GLY A 108 13.77 13.37 4.83
N LEU A 109 12.73 13.13 5.65
CA LEU A 109 11.88 11.95 5.52
C LEU A 109 11.07 11.98 4.21
N ALA A 110 10.50 13.15 3.82
CA ALA A 110 9.82 13.30 2.54
C ALA A 110 10.73 12.98 1.35
N ASP A 111 11.97 13.49 1.38
CA ASP A 111 12.95 13.27 0.32
C ASP A 111 13.38 11.78 0.25
N ALA A 112 13.53 11.12 1.40
CA ALA A 112 13.81 9.68 1.46
C ALA A 112 12.63 8.83 0.92
N ILE A 113 11.39 9.19 1.28
CA ILE A 113 10.18 8.54 0.75
C ILE A 113 10.11 8.74 -0.77
N ALA A 114 10.34 9.96 -1.25
CA ALA A 114 10.33 10.25 -2.69
C ALA A 114 11.35 9.39 -3.45
N ALA A 115 12.57 9.30 -2.95
CA ALA A 115 13.62 8.49 -3.56
C ALA A 115 13.29 6.97 -3.52
N GLY A 116 12.72 6.49 -2.39
CA GLY A 116 12.41 5.08 -2.20
C GLY A 116 11.20 4.61 -2.99
N LEU A 117 10.17 5.44 -3.12
CA LEU A 117 8.91 5.06 -3.78
C LEU A 117 8.81 5.54 -5.24
N GLY A 118 9.70 6.45 -5.68
CA GLY A 118 9.61 7.09 -6.99
C GLY A 118 8.48 8.12 -7.09
N ARG A 119 7.95 8.58 -5.93
CA ARG A 119 6.82 9.49 -5.84
C ARG A 119 7.04 10.49 -4.70
N VAL A 120 6.86 11.77 -4.98
CA VAL A 120 6.92 12.83 -3.97
C VAL A 120 5.68 12.76 -3.08
N PRO A 121 5.82 12.52 -1.76
CA PRO A 121 4.67 12.49 -0.86
C PRO A 121 4.11 13.90 -0.63
N LEU A 122 2.80 14.00 -0.39
CA LEU A 122 2.22 15.21 0.18
C LEU A 122 2.57 15.27 1.65
N LEU A 123 3.33 16.27 2.06
CA LEU A 123 3.67 16.53 3.47
C LEU A 123 2.74 17.59 4.06
N ILE A 124 2.09 17.26 5.16
CA ILE A 124 1.41 18.20 6.05
C ILE A 124 2.24 18.32 7.32
N GLY A 125 2.88 19.46 7.51
CA GLY A 125 3.78 19.75 8.61
C GLY A 125 4.98 20.59 8.18
N GLU A 126 5.76 21.06 9.15
CA GLU A 126 6.96 21.85 8.91
C GLU A 126 8.14 20.95 8.50
N ARG A 127 8.83 21.31 7.41
CA ARG A 127 9.93 20.50 6.84
C ARG A 127 11.14 20.33 7.76
N ASP A 128 11.42 21.28 8.63
CA ASP A 128 12.55 21.30 9.57
C ASP A 128 12.24 20.61 10.89
N ARG A 129 10.97 20.19 11.12
CA ARG A 129 10.58 19.46 12.32
C ARG A 129 11.38 18.16 12.48
N PRO A 130 12.03 17.93 13.63
CA PRO A 130 12.77 16.70 13.89
C PRO A 130 11.84 15.47 13.90
N VAL A 131 12.30 14.36 13.31
CA VAL A 131 11.61 13.07 13.29
C VAL A 131 12.54 11.99 13.82
N ARG A 132 12.17 11.39 14.95
CA ARG A 132 12.88 10.30 15.63
C ARG A 132 12.06 9.02 15.66
N ARG A 133 10.73 9.16 15.76
CA ARG A 133 9.76 8.06 15.82
C ARG A 133 8.75 8.23 14.72
N ILE A 134 8.54 7.18 13.94
CA ILE A 134 7.57 7.15 12.85
C ILE A 134 6.54 6.06 13.08
N ALA A 135 5.31 6.31 12.65
CA ALA A 135 4.29 5.30 12.49
C ALA A 135 3.92 5.24 10.99
N TRP A 136 3.51 4.07 10.50
CA TRP A 136 3.09 3.94 9.10
C TRP A 136 2.06 2.84 8.93
N CYS A 137 1.22 3.02 7.94
CA CYS A 137 0.30 2.01 7.44
C CYS A 137 0.03 2.31 5.96
N SER A 138 0.29 1.33 5.08
CA SER A 138 0.13 1.44 3.63
C SER A 138 -1.31 1.71 3.22
N GLY A 139 -1.51 2.17 1.99
CA GLY A 139 -2.82 2.35 1.38
C GLY A 139 -3.71 3.42 2.01
N GLY A 140 -5.00 3.16 2.05
CA GLY A 140 -6.02 4.07 2.57
C GLY A 140 -6.17 4.05 4.08
N ALA A 141 -5.08 4.26 4.83
CA ALA A 141 -5.01 4.13 6.29
C ALA A 141 -5.01 5.49 7.03
N GLN A 142 -5.50 6.57 6.42
CA GLN A 142 -5.60 7.90 7.03
C GLN A 142 -6.45 7.92 8.31
N ASP A 143 -7.37 6.98 8.46
CA ASP A 143 -8.26 6.89 9.62
C ASP A 143 -7.56 6.37 10.88
N TYR A 144 -6.38 5.75 10.74
CA TYR A 144 -5.55 5.33 11.88
C TYR A 144 -4.63 6.43 12.42
N PHE A 145 -4.71 7.67 11.89
CA PHE A 145 -3.80 8.73 12.28
C PHE A 145 -3.86 9.08 13.76
N GLU A 146 -5.05 9.16 14.38
CA GLU A 146 -5.18 9.41 15.83
C GLU A 146 -4.49 8.33 16.66
N GLN A 147 -4.63 7.07 16.24
CA GLN A 147 -3.96 5.95 16.90
C GLN A 147 -2.43 6.02 16.71
N ALA A 148 -1.96 6.46 15.54
CA ALA A 148 -0.55 6.71 15.29
C ALA A 148 0.01 7.82 16.21
N VAL A 149 -0.72 8.93 16.36
CA VAL A 149 -0.39 10.02 17.31
C VAL A 149 -0.27 9.48 18.74
N ALA A 150 -1.20 8.62 19.16
CA ALA A 150 -1.20 8.01 20.49
C ALA A 150 0.03 7.10 20.74
N THR A 151 0.72 6.62 19.70
CA THR A 151 1.99 5.89 19.86
C THR A 151 3.18 6.79 20.24
N GLY A 152 3.00 8.11 20.23
CA GLY A 152 4.06 9.09 20.40
C GLY A 152 4.93 9.28 19.15
N ALA A 153 4.41 8.99 17.96
CA ALA A 153 5.12 9.23 16.70
C ALA A 153 5.27 10.74 16.41
N ASP A 154 6.42 11.13 15.88
CA ASP A 154 6.67 12.48 15.35
C ASP A 154 6.09 12.66 13.95
N ALA A 155 5.92 11.54 13.23
CA ALA A 155 5.44 11.50 11.86
C ALA A 155 4.61 10.24 11.61
N TYR A 156 3.61 10.38 10.72
CA TYR A 156 2.82 9.26 10.21
C TYR A 156 2.84 9.22 8.69
N VAL A 157 3.05 8.03 8.14
CA VAL A 157 3.08 7.80 6.69
C VAL A 157 1.95 6.86 6.31
N SER A 158 1.12 7.29 5.36
CA SER A 158 0.05 6.49 4.76
C SER A 158 0.02 6.70 3.24
N GLY A 159 -0.78 5.93 2.51
CA GLY A 159 -0.95 6.14 1.08
C GLY A 159 -1.85 7.33 0.76
N GLU A 160 -2.92 7.50 1.51
CA GLU A 160 -3.96 8.52 1.27
C GLU A 160 -4.04 9.57 2.37
N ILE A 161 -4.85 10.61 2.13
CA ILE A 161 -5.17 11.67 3.08
C ILE A 161 -6.62 12.13 2.89
N SER A 162 -7.25 12.58 3.96
CA SER A 162 -8.56 13.25 3.94
C SER A 162 -8.47 14.67 4.50
N GLU A 163 -9.50 15.50 4.25
CA GLU A 163 -9.57 16.88 4.78
C GLU A 163 -9.37 16.92 6.29
N ARG A 164 -10.09 16.08 7.04
CA ARG A 164 -9.98 16.00 8.51
C ARG A 164 -8.57 15.65 8.98
N THR A 165 -7.85 14.84 8.24
CA THR A 165 -6.47 14.45 8.55
C THR A 165 -5.53 15.67 8.51
N VAL A 166 -5.76 16.61 7.59
CA VAL A 166 -4.99 17.86 7.51
C VAL A 166 -5.17 18.70 8.78
N HIS A 167 -6.41 18.83 9.26
CA HIS A 167 -6.70 19.56 10.48
C HIS A 167 -6.02 18.91 11.69
N LEU A 168 -6.18 17.60 11.83
CA LEU A 168 -5.60 16.84 12.93
C LEU A 168 -4.06 16.91 12.92
N ALA A 169 -3.40 16.84 11.76
CA ALA A 169 -1.97 17.00 11.64
C ALA A 169 -1.48 18.38 12.13
N ARG A 170 -2.22 19.44 11.79
CA ARG A 170 -1.92 20.79 12.24
C ARG A 170 -2.15 20.98 13.75
N GLU A 171 -3.21 20.42 14.30
CA GLU A 171 -3.55 20.51 15.72
C GLU A 171 -2.59 19.72 16.62
N THR A 172 -2.22 18.51 16.20
CA THR A 172 -1.30 17.64 16.95
C THR A 172 0.16 18.01 16.75
N GLY A 173 0.46 18.69 15.64
CA GLY A 173 1.80 18.98 15.19
C GLY A 173 2.58 17.73 14.73
N VAL A 174 1.96 16.55 14.62
CA VAL A 174 2.58 15.34 14.05
C VAL A 174 2.60 15.47 12.53
N ALA A 175 3.76 15.30 11.91
CA ALA A 175 3.90 15.40 10.45
C ALA A 175 3.15 14.25 9.77
N TYR A 176 2.33 14.55 8.77
CA TYR A 176 1.59 13.56 7.99
C TYR A 176 2.13 13.48 6.56
N PHE A 177 2.28 12.24 6.05
CA PHE A 177 2.73 11.99 4.68
C PHE A 177 1.70 11.13 3.94
N ALA A 178 1.13 11.67 2.85
CA ALA A 178 0.38 10.87 1.89
C ALA A 178 1.33 10.47 0.75
N ALA A 179 1.76 9.22 0.76
CA ALA A 179 2.84 8.73 -0.07
C ALA A 179 2.37 8.01 -1.36
N GLY A 180 1.07 7.90 -1.55
CA GLY A 180 0.41 7.22 -2.66
C GLY A 180 -0.08 5.83 -2.26
N HIS A 181 -1.34 5.52 -2.56
CA HIS A 181 -1.95 4.22 -2.23
C HIS A 181 -1.19 3.09 -2.94
N HIS A 182 -1.17 3.12 -4.27
CA HIS A 182 -0.44 2.14 -5.07
C HIS A 182 1.06 2.11 -4.72
N ALA A 183 1.69 3.28 -4.57
CA ALA A 183 3.11 3.38 -4.28
C ALA A 183 3.50 2.72 -2.94
N THR A 184 2.58 2.62 -1.98
CA THR A 184 2.81 2.00 -0.67
C THR A 184 2.40 0.53 -0.61
N GLU A 185 1.57 0.02 -1.52
CA GLU A 185 1.00 -1.34 -1.47
C GLU A 185 1.53 -2.31 -2.54
N ARG A 186 2.45 -1.92 -3.40
CA ARG A 186 3.01 -2.81 -4.43
C ARG A 186 4.10 -3.76 -3.92
N PHE A 187 4.78 -3.43 -2.83
CA PHE A 187 5.95 -4.18 -2.39
C PHE A 187 5.62 -5.53 -1.75
N GLY A 188 4.45 -5.69 -1.16
CA GLY A 188 3.99 -6.97 -0.62
C GLY A 188 3.80 -8.02 -1.71
N ILE A 189 3.16 -7.65 -2.82
CA ILE A 189 2.98 -8.54 -3.98
C ILE A 189 4.33 -8.87 -4.62
N MET A 190 5.25 -7.92 -4.73
CA MET A 190 6.61 -8.17 -5.25
C MET A 190 7.35 -9.18 -4.37
N ALA A 191 7.32 -9.00 -3.05
CA ALA A 191 7.96 -9.93 -2.10
C ALA A 191 7.30 -11.33 -2.12
N LEU A 192 5.99 -11.39 -2.31
CA LEU A 192 5.28 -12.66 -2.46
C LEU A 192 5.68 -13.36 -3.76
N ALA A 193 5.78 -12.64 -4.88
CA ALA A 193 6.24 -13.20 -6.15
C ALA A 193 7.67 -13.77 -6.02
N GLU A 194 8.59 -13.03 -5.38
CA GLU A 194 9.95 -13.51 -5.09
C GLU A 194 9.94 -14.79 -4.23
N ARG A 195 9.08 -14.86 -3.23
CA ARG A 195 8.93 -16.03 -2.35
C ARG A 195 8.40 -17.25 -3.12
N LEU A 196 7.40 -17.06 -3.99
CA LEU A 196 6.85 -18.12 -4.82
C LEU A 196 7.88 -18.62 -5.85
N ALA A 197 8.65 -17.72 -6.45
CA ALA A 197 9.74 -18.08 -7.35
C ALA A 197 10.81 -18.95 -6.66
N GLN A 198 11.15 -18.68 -5.41
CA GLN A 198 12.04 -19.50 -4.59
C GLN A 198 11.50 -20.93 -4.34
N GLN A 199 10.18 -21.13 -4.47
CA GLN A 199 9.54 -22.44 -4.38
C GLN A 199 9.44 -23.16 -5.74
N GLY A 200 10.03 -22.59 -6.80
CA GLY A 200 10.07 -23.18 -8.13
C GLY A 200 8.89 -22.80 -9.03
N LEU A 201 8.07 -21.81 -8.65
CA LEU A 201 7.04 -21.28 -9.53
C LEU A 201 7.62 -20.18 -10.43
N GLU A 202 7.21 -20.15 -11.68
CA GLU A 202 7.52 -19.04 -12.59
C GLU A 202 6.61 -17.87 -12.23
N CYS A 203 7.20 -16.75 -11.80
CA CYS A 203 6.46 -15.56 -11.36
C CYS A 203 7.02 -14.31 -12.03
N GLU A 204 6.14 -13.47 -12.54
CA GLU A 204 6.48 -12.16 -13.08
C GLU A 204 5.65 -11.08 -12.36
N TYR A 205 6.31 -10.00 -11.94
CA TYR A 205 5.62 -8.82 -11.44
C TYR A 205 5.28 -7.89 -12.61
N VAL A 206 4.01 -7.59 -12.79
CA VAL A 206 3.53 -6.68 -13.82
C VAL A 206 3.23 -5.32 -13.18
N GLU A 207 4.09 -4.33 -13.46
CA GLU A 207 3.84 -2.94 -13.03
C GLU A 207 2.82 -2.30 -13.97
N ILE A 208 1.80 -1.69 -13.39
CA ILE A 208 0.82 -0.89 -14.13
C ILE A 208 0.77 0.47 -13.45
N ASP A 209 1.08 1.51 -14.20
CA ASP A 209 1.14 2.87 -13.68
C ASP A 209 -0.19 3.30 -13.05
N ASN A 210 -0.10 3.81 -11.84
CA ASN A 210 -1.22 4.35 -11.09
C ASN A 210 -0.78 5.65 -10.39
N PRO A 211 -1.41 6.79 -10.70
CA PRO A 211 -1.02 8.08 -10.16
C PRO A 211 -1.41 8.30 -8.68
N VAL A 212 -2.15 7.37 -8.05
CA VAL A 212 -2.66 7.48 -6.67
C VAL A 212 -1.82 6.71 -5.66
#